data_8b3212c5e00ed7713501ff0b408438f8
#
_entry.id   8b3212c5e00ed7713501ff0b408438f8
#
_cell.length_a   1.000
_cell.length_b   1.000
_cell.length_c   1.000
_cell.angle_alpha   90.00
_cell.angle_beta   90.00
_cell.angle_gamma   90.00
#
_symmetry.space_group_name_H-M   'P 1'
#
loop_
_entity.id
_entity.type
_entity.pdbx_description
1 polymer ?
#
loop_
_entity_poly.entity_id
_entity_poly.type
_entity_poly.pdbx_seq_one_letter_code
_entity_poly.pdbx_strand_id
1 'polypeptide(L)'
;NWELAQRTAREGLAAQGDPGVSKDERVAILAAIQLAETWLDSVTTFPSESVEGQAWSRSAWLEHTAPAWKTIVTPIAEHVQSVTSAGPLGASGTADIDLNSIELPPALRDAFPGGIPAEAAAMLGPLLNMAQQMGASMFGMQLGQGLAALSTQVLGSADVGVPLTTDHRPTLVPANVAAFTEGLGID
;
A
#
# COMPACT_ATOMS: atom_id res chain seq x y z
N ASN A 1 1.68 0.86 -10.31
CA ASN A 1 3.15 1.08 -10.28
C ASN A 1 3.67 0.94 -8.85
N TRP A 2 4.00 -0.30 -8.45
CA TRP A 2 4.45 -0.63 -7.09
C TRP A 2 5.77 0.06 -6.72
N GLU A 3 6.73 0.11 -7.65
CA GLU A 3 8.03 0.75 -7.41
C GLU A 3 7.89 2.24 -7.08
N LEU A 4 6.97 2.91 -7.77
CA LEU A 4 6.63 4.31 -7.47
C LEU A 4 6.05 4.44 -6.06
N ALA A 5 5.14 3.55 -5.67
CA ALA A 5 4.56 3.56 -4.32
C ALA A 5 5.63 3.37 -3.24
N GLN A 6 6.54 2.40 -3.41
CA GLN A 6 7.64 2.19 -2.46
C GLN A 6 8.58 3.39 -2.36
N ARG A 7 8.93 3.99 -3.50
CA ARG A 7 9.78 5.18 -3.52
C ARG A 7 9.09 6.35 -2.82
N THR A 8 7.83 6.63 -3.15
CA THR A 8 7.05 7.70 -2.52
C THR A 8 6.91 7.47 -1.01
N ALA A 9 6.72 6.21 -0.57
CA ALA A 9 6.65 5.88 0.86
C ALA A 9 7.97 6.19 1.58
N ARG A 10 9.11 5.79 1.01
CA ARG A 10 10.42 6.08 1.58
C ARG A 10 10.72 7.59 1.63
N GLU A 11 10.44 8.30 0.56
CA GLU A 11 10.62 9.77 0.48
C GLU A 11 9.72 10.49 1.49
N GLY A 12 8.46 10.07 1.61
CA GLY A 12 7.51 10.62 2.57
C GLY A 12 7.94 10.38 4.01
N LEU A 13 8.45 9.19 4.32
CA LEU A 13 8.97 8.87 5.65
C LEU A 13 10.26 9.62 5.95
N ALA A 14 11.18 9.72 5.00
CA ALA A 14 12.43 10.47 5.16
C ALA A 14 12.16 11.95 5.45
N ALA A 15 11.12 12.53 4.85
CA ALA A 15 10.71 13.92 5.12
C ALA A 15 10.14 14.13 6.54
N GLN A 16 9.54 13.09 7.12
CA GLN A 16 8.97 13.13 8.49
C GLN A 16 10.01 12.78 9.56
N GLY A 17 11.13 12.20 9.18
CA GLY A 17 12.15 11.67 10.07
C GLY A 17 11.84 10.25 10.54
N ASP A 18 12.84 9.39 10.51
CA ASP A 18 12.78 8.02 11.02
C ASP A 18 13.89 7.82 12.05
N PRO A 19 13.58 7.95 13.35
CA PRO A 19 14.56 7.65 14.38
C PRO A 19 14.93 6.17 14.31
N GLY A 20 16.23 5.88 14.24
CA GLY A 20 16.73 4.51 14.34
C GLY A 20 16.42 3.90 15.70
N VAL A 21 16.35 2.57 15.77
CA VAL A 21 16.15 1.86 17.04
C VAL A 21 17.47 1.78 17.79
N SER A 22 17.54 2.41 18.95
CA SER A 22 18.69 2.34 19.85
C SER A 22 18.81 0.94 20.50
N LYS A 23 19.96 0.65 21.09
CA LYS A 23 20.16 -0.61 21.80
C LYS A 23 19.23 -0.75 23.01
N ASP A 24 19.03 0.34 23.76
CA ASP A 24 18.21 0.33 24.96
C ASP A 24 16.72 0.17 24.63
N GLU A 25 16.23 0.85 23.60
CA GLU A 25 14.87 0.65 23.08
C GLU A 25 14.64 -0.79 22.63
N ARG A 26 15.61 -1.37 21.93
CA ARG A 26 15.53 -2.78 21.52
C ARG A 26 15.39 -3.71 22.72
N VAL A 27 16.22 -3.53 23.75
CA VAL A 27 16.17 -4.35 24.97
C VAL A 27 14.82 -4.17 25.67
N ALA A 28 14.32 -2.94 25.80
CA ALA A 28 13.04 -2.66 26.42
C ALA A 28 11.87 -3.30 25.66
N ILE A 29 11.86 -3.21 24.33
CA ILE A 29 10.82 -3.83 23.49
C ILE A 29 10.83 -5.35 23.62
N LEU A 30 12.01 -5.98 23.56
CA LEU A 30 12.10 -7.44 23.70
C LEU A 30 11.61 -7.91 25.08
N ALA A 31 11.95 -7.18 26.14
CA ALA A 31 11.47 -7.47 27.49
C ALA A 31 9.94 -7.30 27.60
N ALA A 32 9.38 -6.25 26.98
CA ALA A 32 7.94 -6.01 26.97
C ALA A 32 7.18 -7.11 26.22
N ILE A 33 7.69 -7.56 25.06
CA ILE A 33 7.10 -8.68 24.31
C ILE A 33 7.12 -9.96 25.13
N GLN A 34 8.25 -10.30 25.76
CA GLN A 34 8.37 -11.49 26.61
C GLN A 34 7.40 -11.45 27.82
N LEU A 35 7.23 -10.27 28.42
CA LEU A 35 6.27 -10.10 29.51
C LEU A 35 4.84 -10.29 29.02
N ALA A 36 4.49 -9.72 27.86
CA ALA A 36 3.18 -9.86 27.26
C ALA A 36 2.87 -11.33 26.92
N GLU A 37 3.82 -12.08 26.36
CA GLU A 37 3.69 -13.52 26.11
C GLU A 37 3.43 -14.29 27.40
N THR A 38 4.17 -13.99 28.47
CA THR A 38 3.97 -14.62 29.79
C THR A 38 2.57 -14.38 30.33
N TRP A 39 2.03 -13.17 30.17
CA TRP A 39 0.65 -12.86 30.58
C TRP A 39 -0.36 -13.56 29.72
N LEU A 40 -0.17 -13.58 28.40
CA LEU A 40 -1.08 -14.21 27.45
C LEU A 40 -1.16 -15.72 27.69
N ASP A 41 -0.03 -16.42 27.88
CA ASP A 41 0.02 -17.84 28.14
C ASP A 41 -0.75 -18.25 29.42
N SER A 42 -0.88 -17.32 30.37
CA SER A 42 -1.65 -17.58 31.59
C SER A 42 -3.18 -17.60 31.39
N VAL A 43 -3.68 -17.02 30.28
CA VAL A 43 -5.11 -16.81 30.03
C VAL A 43 -5.60 -17.41 28.71
N THR A 44 -4.70 -17.95 27.88
CA THR A 44 -5.04 -18.60 26.60
C THR A 44 -4.71 -20.08 26.61
N THR A 45 -5.44 -20.88 25.83
CA THR A 45 -5.13 -22.28 25.55
C THR A 45 -4.24 -22.48 24.34
N PHE A 46 -3.91 -21.39 23.62
CA PHE A 46 -2.99 -21.41 22.51
C PHE A 46 -1.58 -21.12 23.03
N PRO A 47 -0.67 -22.10 22.97
CA PRO A 47 0.70 -21.86 23.42
C PRO A 47 1.36 -20.83 22.49
N SER A 48 2.06 -19.85 23.07
CA SER A 48 2.94 -19.01 22.27
C SER A 48 4.09 -19.88 21.75
N GLU A 49 4.30 -19.85 20.45
CA GLU A 49 5.56 -20.33 19.90
C GLU A 49 6.62 -19.34 20.41
N SER A 50 7.61 -19.80 21.18
CA SER A 50 8.65 -18.94 21.73
C SER A 50 9.55 -18.39 20.61
N VAL A 51 9.03 -17.45 19.88
CA VAL A 51 9.70 -16.76 18.77
C VAL A 51 10.24 -15.45 19.30
N GLU A 52 11.54 -15.22 19.14
CA GLU A 52 12.18 -13.98 19.56
C GLU A 52 11.51 -12.77 18.92
N GLY A 53 11.03 -11.84 19.73
CA GLY A 53 10.43 -10.59 19.30
C GLY A 53 11.41 -9.68 18.55
N GLN A 54 10.90 -8.68 17.85
CA GLN A 54 11.70 -7.73 17.07
C GLN A 54 11.32 -6.29 17.39
N ALA A 55 12.30 -5.40 17.28
CA ALA A 55 12.09 -3.95 17.33
C ALA A 55 12.53 -3.34 16.00
N TRP A 56 11.61 -2.68 15.31
CA TRP A 56 11.85 -2.09 13.99
C TRP A 56 11.77 -0.56 14.02
N SER A 57 12.57 0.10 13.18
CA SER A 57 12.28 1.48 12.79
C SER A 57 11.07 1.52 11.85
N ARG A 58 10.55 2.71 11.58
CA ARG A 58 9.46 2.91 10.62
C ARG A 58 9.85 2.46 9.21
N SER A 59 11.08 2.75 8.80
CA SER A 59 11.62 2.31 7.51
C SER A 59 11.76 0.79 7.43
N ALA A 60 12.24 0.14 8.50
CA ALA A 60 12.31 -1.31 8.57
C ALA A 60 10.90 -1.93 8.47
N TRP A 61 9.91 -1.34 9.14
CA TRP A 61 8.52 -1.77 9.02
C TRP A 61 8.02 -1.70 7.57
N LEU A 62 8.24 -0.57 6.87
CA LEU A 62 7.89 -0.43 5.45
C LEU A 62 8.54 -1.51 4.57
N GLU A 63 9.82 -1.79 4.79
CA GLU A 63 10.57 -2.76 4.00
C GLU A 63 10.13 -4.20 4.24
N HIS A 64 9.97 -4.59 5.50
CA HIS A 64 9.58 -5.95 5.85
C HIS A 64 8.13 -6.26 5.52
N THR A 65 7.23 -5.28 5.56
CA THR A 65 5.80 -5.45 5.24
C THR A 65 5.47 -5.23 3.75
N ALA A 66 6.39 -4.66 2.97
CA ALA A 66 6.20 -4.36 1.56
C ALA A 66 5.72 -5.55 0.70
N PRO A 67 6.21 -6.79 0.87
CA PRO A 67 5.72 -7.94 0.10
C PRO A 67 4.25 -8.25 0.38
N ALA A 68 3.81 -8.19 1.64
CA ALA A 68 2.42 -8.40 2.02
C ALA A 68 1.51 -7.32 1.45
N TRP A 69 1.90 -6.05 1.57
CA TRP A 69 1.17 -4.94 0.96
C TRP A 69 1.04 -5.07 -0.55
N LYS A 70 2.11 -5.49 -1.24
CA LYS A 70 2.05 -5.75 -2.68
C LYS A 70 0.99 -6.81 -3.00
N THR A 71 0.96 -7.91 -2.26
CA THR A 71 -0.02 -8.99 -2.45
C THR A 71 -1.45 -8.51 -2.21
N ILE A 72 -1.69 -7.72 -1.16
CA ILE A 72 -3.01 -7.19 -0.82
C ILE A 72 -3.50 -6.18 -1.87
N VAL A 73 -2.62 -5.31 -2.34
CA VAL A 73 -3.00 -4.18 -3.21
C VAL A 73 -3.08 -4.58 -4.68
N THR A 74 -2.34 -5.60 -5.13
CA THR A 74 -2.32 -6.00 -6.54
C THR A 74 -3.72 -6.28 -7.10
N PRO A 75 -4.58 -7.14 -6.49
CA PRO A 75 -5.90 -7.40 -7.02
C PRO A 75 -6.81 -6.15 -7.01
N ILE A 76 -6.62 -5.25 -6.06
CA ILE A 76 -7.36 -3.98 -6.02
C ILE A 76 -6.95 -3.11 -7.20
N ALA A 77 -5.65 -2.99 -7.47
CA ALA A 77 -5.12 -2.22 -8.58
C ALA A 77 -5.58 -2.77 -9.93
N GLU A 78 -5.59 -4.09 -10.08
CA GLU A 78 -6.09 -4.78 -11.28
C GLU A 78 -7.59 -4.53 -11.48
N HIS A 79 -8.37 -4.60 -10.42
CA HIS A 79 -9.80 -4.33 -10.49
C HIS A 79 -10.07 -2.86 -10.84
N VAL A 80 -9.39 -1.91 -10.24
CA VAL A 80 -9.52 -0.49 -10.58
C VAL A 80 -9.13 -0.24 -12.04
N GLN A 81 -8.07 -0.88 -12.52
CA GLN A 81 -7.68 -0.78 -13.93
C GLN A 81 -8.75 -1.38 -14.85
N SER A 82 -9.31 -2.55 -14.52
CA SER A 82 -10.35 -3.19 -15.34
C SER A 82 -11.63 -2.35 -15.42
N VAL A 83 -12.06 -1.76 -14.30
CA VAL A 83 -13.22 -0.86 -14.27
C VAL A 83 -12.95 0.43 -15.07
N THR A 84 -11.74 0.99 -14.95
CA THR A 84 -11.36 2.18 -15.71
C THR A 84 -11.21 1.87 -17.20
N SER A 85 -10.76 0.65 -17.53
CA SER A 85 -10.67 0.16 -18.93
C SER A 85 -12.02 -0.26 -19.50
N ALA A 86 -12.99 -0.67 -18.67
CA ALA A 86 -14.34 -1.03 -19.08
C ALA A 86 -15.29 0.19 -19.18
N GLY A 87 -14.84 1.37 -18.78
CA GLY A 87 -15.56 2.62 -19.01
C GLY A 87 -15.65 2.95 -20.51
N PRO A 88 -16.49 3.91 -20.91
CA PRO A 88 -16.78 4.19 -22.33
C PRO A 88 -15.57 4.60 -23.20
N LEU A 89 -14.39 4.74 -22.60
CA LEU A 89 -13.11 5.03 -23.27
C LEU A 89 -12.04 3.96 -23.06
N GLY A 90 -12.33 2.87 -22.31
CA GLY A 90 -11.30 1.93 -21.84
C GLY A 90 -11.43 0.47 -22.28
N ALA A 91 -12.47 0.12 -23.02
CA ALA A 91 -12.61 -1.24 -23.53
C ALA A 91 -11.71 -1.44 -24.75
N SER A 92 -10.43 -1.81 -24.53
CA SER A 92 -9.71 -2.68 -25.46
C SER A 92 -8.26 -2.92 -25.01
N GLY A 93 -7.98 -4.14 -24.56
CA GLY A 93 -6.66 -4.72 -24.74
C GLY A 93 -6.40 -4.95 -26.23
N THR A 94 -5.23 -4.55 -26.66
CA THR A 94 -4.49 -4.85 -27.89
C THR A 94 -5.17 -5.80 -28.90
N ALA A 95 -5.32 -5.33 -30.14
CA ALA A 95 -5.74 -5.97 -31.38
C ALA A 95 -7.27 -5.97 -31.64
N ASP A 96 -7.65 -5.19 -32.65
CA ASP A 96 -9.01 -4.99 -33.15
C ASP A 96 -9.99 -4.31 -32.18
N ILE A 97 -9.73 -3.02 -31.95
CA ILE A 97 -10.74 -2.14 -31.39
C ILE A 97 -11.83 -1.97 -32.44
N ASP A 98 -12.94 -2.68 -32.29
CA ASP A 98 -14.17 -2.32 -33.02
C ASP A 98 -14.71 -1.01 -32.41
N LEU A 99 -14.24 0.10 -32.97
CA LEU A 99 -14.61 1.46 -32.55
C LEU A 99 -16.13 1.74 -32.70
N ASN A 100 -16.86 0.84 -33.40
CA ASN A 100 -18.29 0.92 -33.49
C ASN A 100 -19.04 0.33 -32.29
N SER A 101 -18.35 -0.45 -31.45
CA SER A 101 -18.92 -1.02 -30.21
C SER A 101 -18.70 -0.14 -28.95
N ILE A 102 -17.94 0.94 -29.06
CA ILE A 102 -17.70 1.86 -27.95
C ILE A 102 -18.89 2.82 -27.84
N GLU A 103 -19.57 2.81 -26.69
CA GLU A 103 -20.53 3.87 -26.34
C GLU A 103 -19.77 5.18 -26.11
N LEU A 104 -19.65 5.97 -27.15
CA LEU A 104 -19.05 7.30 -27.13
C LEU A 104 -19.87 8.23 -26.22
N PRO A 105 -19.20 9.08 -25.40
CA PRO A 105 -19.86 10.17 -24.73
C PRO A 105 -20.68 11.02 -25.73
N PRO A 106 -21.86 11.54 -25.34
CA PRO A 106 -22.73 12.26 -26.23
C PRO A 106 -22.04 13.35 -27.07
N ALA A 107 -21.11 14.08 -26.42
CA ALA A 107 -20.32 15.15 -27.07
C ALA A 107 -19.42 14.65 -28.23
N LEU A 108 -18.88 13.41 -28.11
CA LEU A 108 -18.06 12.81 -29.17
C LEU A 108 -18.93 12.13 -30.25
N ARG A 109 -20.10 11.61 -29.87
CA ARG A 109 -21.07 11.07 -30.81
C ARG A 109 -21.66 12.14 -31.76
N ASP A 110 -21.90 13.34 -31.21
CA ASP A 110 -22.38 14.49 -31.99
C ASP A 110 -21.26 15.06 -32.90
N ALA A 111 -20.00 14.96 -32.50
CA ALA A 111 -18.88 15.42 -33.31
C ALA A 111 -18.53 14.47 -34.46
N PHE A 112 -18.86 13.18 -34.35
CA PHE A 112 -18.55 12.14 -35.35
C PHE A 112 -19.76 11.25 -35.64
N PRO A 113 -20.78 11.78 -36.33
CA PRO A 113 -22.02 11.04 -36.60
C PRO A 113 -21.84 9.81 -37.54
N GLY A 114 -20.67 9.66 -38.17
CA GLY A 114 -20.28 8.53 -39.01
C GLY A 114 -19.27 7.55 -38.39
N GLY A 115 -19.03 7.65 -37.10
CA GLY A 115 -17.95 6.91 -36.41
C GLY A 115 -16.62 7.66 -36.44
N ILE A 116 -15.68 7.25 -35.57
CA ILE A 116 -14.36 7.88 -35.44
C ILE A 116 -13.52 7.52 -36.69
N PRO A 117 -13.01 8.49 -37.46
CA PRO A 117 -12.10 8.20 -38.58
C PRO A 117 -10.87 7.44 -38.10
N ALA A 118 -10.34 6.50 -38.91
CA ALA A 118 -9.18 5.68 -38.55
C ALA A 118 -7.94 6.52 -38.14
N GLU A 119 -7.78 7.71 -38.72
CA GLU A 119 -6.73 8.65 -38.39
C GLU A 119 -6.93 9.26 -36.98
N ALA A 120 -8.14 9.57 -36.59
CA ALA A 120 -8.48 10.05 -35.25
C ALA A 120 -8.36 8.93 -34.22
N ALA A 121 -8.71 7.70 -34.57
CA ALA A 121 -8.51 6.52 -33.75
C ALA A 121 -7.01 6.23 -33.46
N ALA A 122 -6.17 6.40 -34.47
CA ALA A 122 -4.71 6.26 -34.32
C ALA A 122 -4.09 7.30 -33.37
N MET A 123 -4.69 8.48 -33.26
CA MET A 123 -4.27 9.52 -32.30
C MET A 123 -4.87 9.32 -30.91
N LEU A 124 -6.03 8.67 -30.78
CA LEU A 124 -6.66 8.39 -29.50
C LEU A 124 -5.92 7.31 -28.71
N GLY A 125 -5.35 6.31 -29.36
CA GLY A 125 -4.62 5.21 -28.72
C GLY A 125 -3.47 5.70 -27.81
N PRO A 126 -2.55 6.54 -28.29
CA PRO A 126 -1.50 7.13 -27.46
C PRO A 126 -2.03 7.98 -26.29
N LEU A 127 -3.13 8.73 -26.51
CA LEU A 127 -3.76 9.54 -25.45
C LEU A 127 -4.38 8.66 -24.35
N LEU A 128 -5.04 7.57 -24.72
CA LEU A 128 -5.59 6.61 -23.77
C LEU A 128 -4.49 5.91 -22.97
N ASN A 129 -3.42 5.49 -23.64
CA ASN A 129 -2.25 4.92 -22.97
C ASN A 129 -1.62 5.93 -21.97
N MET A 130 -1.51 7.18 -22.35
CA MET A 130 -0.99 8.24 -21.48
C MET A 130 -1.92 8.44 -20.27
N ALA A 131 -3.22 8.48 -20.47
CA ALA A 131 -4.20 8.60 -19.38
C ALA A 131 -4.15 7.41 -18.42
N GLN A 132 -4.01 6.19 -18.92
CA GLN A 132 -3.83 4.99 -18.10
C GLN A 132 -2.53 5.02 -17.31
N GLN A 133 -1.43 5.44 -17.92
CA GLN A 133 -0.14 5.59 -17.24
C GLN A 133 -0.20 6.67 -16.13
N MET A 134 -0.88 7.78 -16.40
CA MET A 134 -1.10 8.83 -15.39
C MET A 134 -1.94 8.31 -14.21
N GLY A 135 -3.02 7.59 -14.48
CA GLY A 135 -3.87 6.98 -13.45
C GLY A 135 -3.09 5.98 -12.58
N ALA A 136 -2.32 5.09 -13.21
CA ALA A 136 -1.48 4.13 -12.51
C ALA A 136 -0.38 4.81 -11.67
N SER A 137 0.16 5.92 -12.14
CA SER A 137 1.16 6.70 -11.40
C SER A 137 0.54 7.43 -10.22
N MET A 138 -0.63 8.02 -10.41
CA MET A 138 -1.39 8.70 -9.36
C MET A 138 -1.76 7.73 -8.23
N PHE A 139 -2.28 6.55 -8.56
CA PHE A 139 -2.58 5.50 -7.60
C PHE A 139 -1.31 5.05 -6.86
N GLY A 140 -0.19 4.87 -7.55
CA GLY A 140 1.09 4.52 -6.93
C GLY A 140 1.58 5.57 -5.93
N MET A 141 1.46 6.85 -6.26
CA MET A 141 1.82 7.94 -5.34
C MET A 141 0.90 7.98 -4.11
N GLN A 142 -0.42 7.88 -4.30
CA GLN A 142 -1.38 7.86 -3.19
C GLN A 142 -1.14 6.69 -2.26
N LEU A 143 -0.91 5.50 -2.82
CA LEU A 143 -0.56 4.32 -2.03
C LEU A 143 0.74 4.54 -1.24
N GLY A 144 1.76 5.10 -1.86
CA GLY A 144 3.03 5.42 -1.20
C GLY A 144 2.86 6.40 -0.04
N GLN A 145 2.09 7.46 -0.23
CA GLN A 145 1.75 8.43 0.82
C GLN A 145 0.97 7.76 1.97
N GLY A 146 0.00 6.90 1.65
CA GLY A 146 -0.75 6.14 2.64
C GLY A 146 0.14 5.20 3.46
N LEU A 147 1.07 4.49 2.83
CA LEU A 147 2.02 3.62 3.51
C LEU A 147 3.01 4.41 4.39
N ALA A 148 3.48 5.58 3.94
CA ALA A 148 4.31 6.46 4.76
C ALA A 148 3.55 6.95 6.00
N ALA A 149 2.31 7.40 5.84
CA ALA A 149 1.47 7.82 6.96
C ALA A 149 1.19 6.66 7.93
N LEU A 150 0.85 5.47 7.40
CA LEU A 150 0.58 4.29 8.21
C LEU A 150 1.81 3.86 9.02
N SER A 151 3.02 3.91 8.45
CA SER A 151 4.25 3.55 9.13
C SER A 151 4.55 4.39 10.38
N THR A 152 3.96 5.58 10.50
CA THR A 152 4.10 6.45 11.67
C THR A 152 3.02 6.22 12.73
N GLN A 153 2.01 5.40 12.46
CA GLN A 153 0.87 5.15 13.34
C GLN A 153 0.81 3.73 13.88
N VAL A 154 1.34 2.77 13.12
CA VAL A 154 1.34 1.36 13.52
C VAL A 154 2.22 1.12 14.74
N LEU A 155 1.79 0.27 15.65
CA LEU A 155 2.58 -0.15 16.81
C LEU A 155 3.49 -1.34 16.48
N GLY A 156 3.08 -2.18 15.52
CA GLY A 156 3.82 -3.37 15.17
C GLY A 156 3.48 -3.94 13.79
N SER A 157 3.76 -5.23 13.60
CA SER A 157 3.55 -5.92 12.32
C SER A 157 2.16 -6.55 12.16
N ALA A 158 1.34 -6.60 13.22
CA ALA A 158 0.05 -7.30 13.24
C ALA A 158 -1.13 -6.43 13.69
N ASP A 159 -0.90 -5.20 14.11
CA ASP A 159 -1.93 -4.31 14.68
C ASP A 159 -2.94 -3.80 13.65
N VAL A 160 -2.65 -3.92 12.36
CA VAL A 160 -3.60 -3.62 11.27
C VAL A 160 -4.62 -4.75 11.02
N GLY A 161 -4.61 -5.80 11.85
CA GLY A 161 -5.54 -6.93 11.75
C GLY A 161 -5.19 -7.98 10.68
N VAL A 162 -4.07 -7.82 10.00
CA VAL A 162 -3.56 -8.76 8.99
C VAL A 162 -2.08 -9.04 9.29
N PRO A 163 -1.62 -10.30 9.27
CA PRO A 163 -0.21 -10.60 9.41
C PRO A 163 0.55 -10.07 8.18
N LEU A 164 1.40 -9.08 8.40
CA LEU A 164 2.16 -8.42 7.35
C LEU A 164 3.54 -9.07 7.12
N THR A 165 3.89 -10.07 7.93
CA THR A 165 5.15 -10.81 7.84
C THR A 165 4.90 -12.31 7.78
N THR A 166 5.82 -13.04 7.19
CA THR A 166 5.74 -14.51 7.05
C THR A 166 6.38 -15.27 8.19
N ASP A 167 7.21 -14.59 8.99
CA ASP A 167 7.96 -15.19 10.10
C ASP A 167 7.18 -15.21 11.43
N HIS A 168 5.99 -14.63 11.43
CA HIS A 168 5.07 -14.55 12.59
C HIS A 168 5.72 -14.03 13.89
N ARG A 169 6.82 -13.31 13.79
CA ARG A 169 7.51 -12.74 14.95
C ARG A 169 6.76 -11.53 15.48
N PRO A 170 6.51 -11.47 16.78
CA PRO A 170 5.95 -10.28 17.38
C PRO A 170 6.94 -9.11 17.21
N THR A 171 6.47 -8.03 16.62
CA THR A 171 7.32 -6.89 16.27
C THR A 171 6.67 -5.61 16.74
N LEU A 172 7.46 -4.73 17.35
CA LEU A 172 7.01 -3.39 17.74
C LEU A 172 7.90 -2.32 17.10
N VAL A 173 7.31 -1.12 16.92
CA VAL A 173 7.99 0.08 16.44
C VAL A 173 8.16 1.05 17.61
N PRO A 174 9.35 1.11 18.27
CA PRO A 174 9.55 1.85 19.51
C PRO A 174 9.13 3.31 19.43
N ALA A 175 9.48 4.00 18.34
CA ALA A 175 9.14 5.40 18.13
C ALA A 175 7.61 5.66 18.12
N ASN A 176 6.83 4.71 17.61
CA ASN A 176 5.37 4.82 17.59
C ASN A 176 4.75 4.41 18.92
N VAL A 177 5.34 3.42 19.60
CA VAL A 177 4.93 3.04 20.97
C VAL A 177 5.12 4.23 21.91
N ALA A 178 6.26 4.90 21.86
CA ALA A 178 6.52 6.10 22.65
C ALA A 178 5.49 7.21 22.37
N ALA A 179 5.23 7.53 21.11
CA ALA A 179 4.23 8.54 20.73
C ALA A 179 2.81 8.16 21.19
N PHE A 180 2.47 6.87 21.17
CA PHE A 180 1.19 6.38 21.66
C PHE A 180 1.06 6.54 23.18
N THR A 181 2.08 6.18 23.93
CA THR A 181 2.08 6.29 25.41
C THR A 181 2.05 7.73 25.89
N GLU A 182 2.77 8.65 25.23
CA GLU A 182 2.67 10.10 25.50
C GLU A 182 1.23 10.60 25.36
N GLY A 183 0.53 10.15 24.32
CA GLY A 183 -0.88 10.49 24.10
C GLY A 183 -1.84 9.97 25.17
N LEU A 184 -1.44 8.94 25.94
CA LEU A 184 -2.23 8.39 27.07
C LEU A 184 -1.90 9.06 28.42
N GLY A 185 -0.89 9.94 28.47
CA GLY A 185 -0.45 10.57 29.73
C GLY A 185 0.11 9.56 30.74
N ILE A 186 0.70 8.49 30.27
CA ILE A 186 1.39 7.47 31.06
C ILE A 186 2.87 7.82 31.01
N ASP A 187 3.42 8.34 32.12
CA ASP A 187 4.87 8.61 32.32
C ASP A 187 5.57 7.35 32.82
#